data_5f0e388e7cb14669f342f73e3ec1dfc8
#
_entry.id   5f0e388e7cb14669f342f73e3ec1dfc8
#
_cell.length_a   1.000
_cell.length_b   1.000
_cell.length_c   1.000
_cell.angle_alpha   90.00
_cell.angle_beta   90.00
_cell.angle_gamma   90.00
#
_symmetry.space_group_name_H-M   'P 1'
#
loop_
_entity.id
_entity.type
_entity.pdbx_description
1 polymer ?
#
loop_
_entity_poly.entity_id
_entity_poly.type
_entity_poly.pdbx_seq_one_letter_code
_entity_poly.pdbx_strand_id
1 'polypeptide(L)'
;ACTQNEDMAPTLKGQEINATFSVGGIQTRVNTLGHGNNWEDKDKLKVSIFTDYDPGCTVVLSFNGETNEWSRNRSFRWLDEVDKHFILAVYPSSDDYVPYHLVYELPTNQSSPKDLKSADLINGFRYDRPDLDNIIKINMKHRMSLVTIMYHIGTADYPNLDISSLKICSPCSGAYFVLPAGKDEWKMDTSNYQEAKLVDACKTEDGEVKTFSAIIVPGTVGTDKEFLKFSIGEKNFVSKLKSQTDFKEGERYTYKLDVGKDKVELTRISVDDLKGWDSNNEDDLK
;
A
#
# COMPACT_ATOMS: atom_id res chain seq x y z
N ALA A 1 -55.70 15.73 29.69
CA ALA A 1 -54.94 14.72 28.94
C ALA A 1 -53.55 15.31 28.66
N CYS A 2 -52.58 14.92 29.50
CA CYS A 2 -51.15 15.23 29.26
C CYS A 2 -50.65 14.14 28.33
N THR A 3 -50.41 14.48 27.08
CA THR A 3 -49.57 13.73 26.20
C THR A 3 -48.14 14.04 26.60
N GLN A 4 -47.52 13.16 27.37
CA GLN A 4 -46.08 13.11 27.51
C GLN A 4 -45.56 12.72 26.13
N ASN A 5 -44.93 13.65 25.41
CA ASN A 5 -43.93 13.33 24.43
C ASN A 5 -42.78 12.73 25.25
N GLU A 6 -42.70 11.41 25.30
CA GLU A 6 -41.43 10.77 25.62
C GLU A 6 -40.49 11.19 24.51
N ASP A 7 -39.56 12.08 24.83
CA ASP A 7 -38.37 12.31 24.01
C ASP A 7 -37.63 10.96 23.93
N MET A 8 -37.97 10.19 22.90
CA MET A 8 -37.19 8.99 22.57
C MET A 8 -35.81 9.50 22.25
N ALA A 9 -34.84 9.04 23.05
CA ALA A 9 -33.44 9.28 22.76
C ALA A 9 -33.16 8.95 21.29
N PRO A 10 -32.42 9.78 20.54
CA PRO A 10 -32.17 9.53 19.14
C PRO A 10 -31.52 8.15 18.99
N THR A 11 -32.15 7.28 18.20
CA THR A 11 -31.62 5.93 17.97
C THR A 11 -30.36 6.06 17.10
N LEU A 12 -29.33 5.27 17.41
CA LEU A 12 -28.08 5.24 16.65
C LEU A 12 -28.25 4.58 15.29
N LYS A 13 -29.20 3.65 15.18
CA LYS A 13 -29.51 2.97 13.92
C LYS A 13 -29.89 3.97 12.83
N GLY A 14 -29.20 3.87 11.69
CA GLY A 14 -29.44 4.75 10.55
C GLY A 14 -28.82 6.15 10.66
N GLN A 15 -28.15 6.48 11.76
CA GLN A 15 -27.35 7.69 11.89
C GLN A 15 -26.09 7.60 11.02
N GLU A 16 -25.65 8.70 10.45
CA GLU A 16 -24.43 8.75 9.64
C GLU A 16 -23.18 8.53 10.49
N ILE A 17 -22.25 7.76 9.93
CA ILE A 17 -20.96 7.53 10.55
C ILE A 17 -19.99 8.62 10.08
N ASN A 18 -19.37 9.29 11.04
CA ASN A 18 -18.23 10.16 10.81
C ASN A 18 -16.95 9.34 11.00
N ALA A 19 -16.18 9.24 9.93
CA ALA A 19 -14.91 8.50 9.96
C ALA A 19 -13.77 9.34 9.38
N THR A 20 -12.59 9.16 9.95
CA THR A 20 -11.33 9.69 9.41
C THR A 20 -10.39 8.55 9.09
N PHE A 21 -9.61 8.72 8.04
CA PHE A 21 -8.68 7.72 7.53
C PHE A 21 -7.27 8.30 7.55
N SER A 22 -6.36 7.61 8.22
CA SER A 22 -4.95 7.98 8.27
C SER A 22 -4.08 6.80 7.87
N VAL A 23 -2.93 7.07 7.29
CA VAL A 23 -1.92 6.06 6.98
C VAL A 23 -0.73 6.29 7.89
N GLY A 24 -0.27 5.27 8.62
CA GLY A 24 0.87 5.36 9.51
C GLY A 24 0.66 6.21 10.78
N GLY A 25 -0.58 6.48 11.18
CA GLY A 25 -0.91 7.13 12.47
C GLY A 25 -0.86 8.67 12.49
N ILE A 26 -0.50 9.33 11.40
CA ILE A 26 -0.63 10.76 11.17
C ILE A 26 -1.69 10.97 10.10
N GLN A 27 -2.52 12.02 10.20
CA GLN A 27 -3.47 12.35 9.12
C GLN A 27 -2.68 12.82 7.90
N THR A 28 -2.46 11.93 6.94
CA THR A 28 -1.52 12.23 5.86
C THR A 28 -1.87 11.47 4.59
N ARG A 29 -1.35 11.95 3.49
CA ARG A 29 -1.65 11.58 2.09
C ARG A 29 -0.90 10.32 1.66
N VAL A 30 -1.42 9.60 0.68
CA VAL A 30 -0.73 8.48 0.04
C VAL A 30 0.09 8.98 -1.14
N ASN A 31 1.39 9.07 -0.95
CA ASN A 31 2.31 9.28 -2.07
C ASN A 31 3.32 8.13 -2.12
N THR A 32 3.18 7.24 -3.09
CA THR A 32 4.02 6.05 -3.23
C THR A 32 5.46 6.38 -3.64
N LEU A 33 5.71 7.52 -4.25
CA LEU A 33 7.02 7.90 -4.80
C LEU A 33 7.80 8.93 -3.99
N GLY A 34 7.20 9.59 -3.00
CA GLY A 34 7.92 10.63 -2.27
C GLY A 34 7.13 11.20 -1.11
N HIS A 35 7.73 11.92 -0.33
CA HIS A 35 7.41 12.89 0.70
C HIS A 35 5.94 12.98 1.18
N GLY A 36 5.56 12.11 2.09
CA GLY A 36 4.36 12.25 2.92
C GLY A 36 3.20 11.31 2.58
N ASN A 37 2.64 10.76 3.65
CA ASN A 37 1.46 9.89 3.64
C ASN A 37 0.19 10.71 3.39
N ASN A 38 0.03 11.32 2.25
CA ASN A 38 -1.09 12.20 1.97
C ASN A 38 -2.01 11.60 0.90
N TRP A 39 -3.32 11.71 1.12
CA TRP A 39 -4.29 11.44 0.07
C TRP A 39 -4.16 12.47 -1.05
N GLU A 40 -4.19 12.01 -2.29
CA GLU A 40 -4.15 12.87 -3.46
C GLU A 40 -5.56 13.08 -4.01
N ASP A 41 -5.73 14.17 -4.76
CA ASP A 41 -7.02 14.44 -5.43
C ASP A 41 -7.47 13.22 -6.26
N LYS A 42 -8.75 12.86 -6.10
CA LYS A 42 -9.39 11.70 -6.74
C LYS A 42 -8.95 10.33 -6.22
N ASP A 43 -8.18 10.24 -5.15
CA ASP A 43 -8.00 8.96 -4.46
C ASP A 43 -9.35 8.39 -4.02
N LYS A 44 -9.48 7.07 -4.11
CA LYS A 44 -10.72 6.37 -3.76
C LYS A 44 -10.46 5.29 -2.73
N LEU A 45 -11.24 5.34 -1.66
CA LEU A 45 -11.34 4.28 -0.67
C LEU A 45 -12.62 3.49 -0.87
N LYS A 46 -12.54 2.19 -0.72
CA LYS A 46 -13.70 1.33 -0.53
C LYS A 46 -13.86 1.10 0.96
N VAL A 47 -15.01 1.47 1.52
CA VAL A 47 -15.29 1.31 2.95
C VAL A 47 -16.52 0.45 3.10
N SER A 48 -16.36 -0.66 3.84
CA SER A 48 -17.44 -1.60 4.14
C SER A 48 -17.79 -1.51 5.63
N ILE A 49 -19.09 -1.56 5.93
CA ILE A 49 -19.61 -1.71 7.28
C ILE A 49 -20.50 -2.94 7.34
N PHE A 50 -20.32 -3.77 8.35
CA PHE A 50 -21.10 -4.98 8.59
C PHE A 50 -21.02 -5.40 10.07
N THR A 51 -21.95 -6.25 10.49
CA THR A 51 -21.92 -6.90 11.80
C THR A 51 -21.81 -8.43 11.61
N ASP A 52 -21.76 -9.17 12.69
CA ASP A 52 -21.81 -10.66 12.63
C ASP A 52 -23.15 -11.18 12.06
N TYR A 53 -24.19 -10.36 12.07
CA TYR A 53 -25.56 -10.72 11.71
C TYR A 53 -26.10 -9.98 10.48
N ASP A 54 -25.50 -8.85 10.12
CA ASP A 54 -25.91 -8.02 9.00
C ASP A 54 -24.74 -7.82 8.04
N PRO A 55 -24.85 -8.25 6.76
CA PRO A 55 -23.80 -8.08 5.76
C PRO A 55 -23.52 -6.60 5.44
N GLY A 56 -24.39 -5.71 5.87
CA GLY A 56 -24.21 -4.28 5.79
C GLY A 56 -24.13 -3.71 4.39
N CYS A 57 -23.26 -2.73 4.22
CA CYS A 57 -23.07 -2.07 2.94
C CYS A 57 -21.61 -1.67 2.70
N THR A 58 -21.32 -1.40 1.44
CA THR A 58 -20.03 -0.85 1.00
C THR A 58 -20.24 0.48 0.32
N VAL A 59 -19.43 1.46 0.65
CA VAL A 59 -19.42 2.78 0.05
C VAL A 59 -18.05 3.06 -0.59
N VAL A 60 -18.05 3.90 -1.61
CA VAL A 60 -16.82 4.43 -2.19
C VAL A 60 -16.69 5.89 -1.78
N LEU A 61 -15.58 6.21 -1.16
CA LEU A 61 -15.20 7.57 -0.81
C LEU A 61 -14.22 8.08 -1.87
N SER A 62 -14.40 9.32 -2.29
CA SER A 62 -13.47 10.02 -3.19
C SER A 62 -12.90 11.24 -2.49
N PHE A 63 -11.59 11.37 -2.50
CA PHE A 63 -10.90 12.49 -1.88
C PHE A 63 -10.89 13.71 -2.80
N ASN A 64 -11.19 14.85 -2.24
CA ASN A 64 -11.05 16.15 -2.89
C ASN A 64 -9.80 16.85 -2.33
N GLY A 65 -8.77 16.98 -3.16
CA GLY A 65 -7.48 17.58 -2.76
C GLY A 65 -7.55 19.08 -2.50
N GLU A 66 -8.55 19.79 -3.02
CA GLU A 66 -8.74 21.23 -2.80
C GLU A 66 -9.37 21.52 -1.43
N THR A 67 -10.38 20.73 -1.05
CA THR A 67 -11.12 20.93 0.22
C THR A 67 -10.57 20.06 1.36
N ASN A 68 -9.71 19.08 1.07
CA ASN A 68 -9.27 18.02 1.99
C ASN A 68 -10.42 17.20 2.60
N GLU A 69 -11.48 16.98 1.84
CA GLU A 69 -12.67 16.28 2.28
C GLU A 69 -12.94 15.02 1.45
N TRP A 70 -13.62 14.06 2.06
CA TRP A 70 -14.10 12.86 1.40
C TRP A 70 -15.56 13.03 0.98
N SER A 71 -15.85 12.88 -0.29
CA SER A 71 -17.22 12.72 -0.81
C SER A 71 -17.59 11.25 -0.85
N ARG A 72 -18.89 10.96 -0.77
CA ARG A 72 -19.44 9.59 -0.75
C ARG A 72 -20.37 9.37 -1.94
N ASN A 73 -20.34 8.14 -2.48
CA ASN A 73 -21.29 7.75 -3.52
C ASN A 73 -22.67 7.36 -2.95
N ARG A 74 -22.77 7.06 -1.64
CA ARG A 74 -24.00 6.76 -0.91
C ARG A 74 -23.83 6.95 0.59
N SER A 75 -24.93 6.87 1.34
CA SER A 75 -24.94 6.99 2.80
C SER A 75 -24.13 5.88 3.47
N PHE A 76 -23.42 6.26 4.52
CA PHE A 76 -22.63 5.36 5.38
C PHE A 76 -23.17 5.49 6.79
N ARG A 77 -23.88 4.46 7.27
CA ARG A 77 -24.73 4.55 8.46
C ARG A 77 -24.57 3.34 9.36
N TRP A 78 -24.79 3.55 10.66
CA TRP A 78 -24.88 2.48 11.62
C TRP A 78 -26.04 1.53 11.28
N LEU A 79 -25.78 0.21 11.35
CA LEU A 79 -26.76 -0.82 10.98
C LEU A 79 -27.74 -1.12 12.11
N ASP A 80 -27.25 -1.07 13.35
CA ASP A 80 -28.03 -1.23 14.58
C ASP A 80 -27.43 -0.41 15.72
N GLU A 81 -27.92 -0.59 16.97
CA GLU A 81 -27.52 0.18 18.15
C GLU A 81 -26.69 -0.62 19.14
N VAL A 82 -26.64 -1.92 18.99
CA VAL A 82 -26.17 -2.85 20.01
C VAL A 82 -24.90 -3.57 19.62
N ASP A 83 -24.86 -4.06 18.37
CA ASP A 83 -23.79 -4.91 17.89
C ASP A 83 -22.51 -4.11 17.61
N LYS A 84 -21.39 -4.78 17.75
CA LYS A 84 -20.14 -4.24 17.24
C LYS A 84 -20.15 -4.30 15.72
N HIS A 85 -19.74 -3.20 15.13
CA HIS A 85 -19.62 -3.08 13.68
C HIS A 85 -18.17 -3.22 13.26
N PHE A 86 -17.96 -3.98 12.18
CA PHE A 86 -16.72 -3.93 11.41
C PHE A 86 -16.81 -2.78 10.43
N ILE A 87 -15.82 -1.92 10.47
CA ILE A 87 -15.63 -0.87 9.47
C ILE A 87 -14.26 -1.11 8.85
N LEU A 88 -14.25 -1.55 7.60
CA LEU A 88 -13.06 -1.88 6.84
C LEU A 88 -12.85 -0.84 5.75
N ALA A 89 -11.67 -0.24 5.71
CA ALA A 89 -11.24 0.65 4.64
C ALA A 89 -10.11 0.01 3.82
N VAL A 90 -10.20 0.08 2.50
CA VAL A 90 -9.22 -0.48 1.55
C VAL A 90 -8.90 0.52 0.45
N TYR A 91 -7.62 0.68 0.16
CA TYR A 91 -7.07 1.45 -0.94
C TYR A 91 -6.10 0.57 -1.77
N PRO A 92 -6.08 0.69 -3.09
CA PRO A 92 -7.04 1.41 -3.92
C PRO A 92 -8.42 0.76 -3.90
N SER A 93 -9.47 1.54 -4.19
CA SER A 93 -10.82 0.99 -4.35
C SER A 93 -10.86 0.03 -5.54
N SER A 94 -11.33 -1.20 -5.31
CA SER A 94 -11.53 -2.24 -6.34
C SER A 94 -12.88 -2.91 -6.15
N ASP A 95 -13.51 -3.32 -7.25
CA ASP A 95 -14.77 -4.07 -7.20
C ASP A 95 -14.57 -5.53 -6.75
N ASP A 96 -13.34 -6.03 -6.83
CA ASP A 96 -12.99 -7.39 -6.43
C ASP A 96 -12.94 -7.60 -4.91
N TYR A 97 -12.94 -6.51 -4.13
CA TYR A 97 -12.88 -6.59 -2.68
C TYR A 97 -14.27 -6.77 -2.06
N VAL A 98 -14.45 -7.88 -1.37
CA VAL A 98 -15.66 -8.17 -0.59
C VAL A 98 -15.41 -8.06 0.91
N PRO A 99 -16.43 -7.77 1.74
CA PRO A 99 -16.22 -7.37 3.14
C PRO A 99 -15.40 -8.33 4.00
N TYR A 100 -15.50 -9.63 3.80
CA TYR A 100 -14.82 -10.63 4.64
C TYR A 100 -13.56 -11.22 4.02
N HIS A 101 -13.34 -10.97 2.74
CA HIS A 101 -12.26 -11.56 1.98
C HIS A 101 -11.59 -10.48 1.15
N LEU A 102 -10.33 -10.28 1.39
CA LEU A 102 -9.51 -9.39 0.58
C LEU A 102 -8.46 -10.25 -0.14
N VAL A 103 -8.62 -10.39 -1.44
CA VAL A 103 -7.65 -11.03 -2.32
C VAL A 103 -6.87 -9.94 -3.02
N TYR A 104 -5.57 -10.02 -2.96
CA TYR A 104 -4.67 -9.13 -3.69
C TYR A 104 -3.89 -9.93 -4.73
N GLU A 105 -3.99 -9.53 -5.97
CA GLU A 105 -3.16 -10.02 -7.07
C GLU A 105 -2.16 -8.92 -7.44
N LEU A 106 -0.87 -9.28 -7.49
CA LEU A 106 0.19 -8.33 -7.76
C LEU A 106 0.13 -7.82 -9.21
N PRO A 107 -0.09 -6.52 -9.45
CA PRO A 107 0.06 -5.94 -10.77
C PRO A 107 1.53 -6.01 -11.21
N THR A 108 1.81 -6.68 -12.33
CA THR A 108 3.17 -6.86 -12.84
C THR A 108 3.66 -5.68 -13.68
N ASN A 109 2.77 -4.88 -14.24
CA ASN A 109 3.12 -3.61 -14.86
C ASN A 109 2.95 -2.47 -13.86
N GLN A 110 4.06 -1.94 -13.37
CA GLN A 110 4.11 -0.79 -12.47
C GLN A 110 5.02 0.31 -13.05
N SER A 111 5.16 0.37 -14.37
CA SER A 111 6.13 1.24 -15.05
C SER A 111 5.80 2.73 -15.02
N SER A 112 4.58 3.10 -14.62
CA SER A 112 4.18 4.49 -14.41
C SER A 112 3.91 4.80 -12.93
N PRO A 113 3.98 6.08 -12.49
CA PRO A 113 3.61 6.47 -11.14
C PRO A 113 2.18 6.04 -10.76
N LYS A 114 1.25 6.11 -11.71
CA LYS A 114 -0.13 5.68 -11.52
C LYS A 114 -0.23 4.16 -11.28
N ASP A 115 0.48 3.37 -12.08
CA ASP A 115 0.45 1.91 -11.95
C ASP A 115 1.13 1.45 -10.66
N LEU A 116 2.27 2.07 -10.30
CA LEU A 116 2.94 1.83 -9.02
C LEU A 116 2.01 2.13 -7.84
N LYS A 117 1.34 3.28 -7.86
CA LYS A 117 0.39 3.68 -6.83
C LYS A 117 -0.79 2.71 -6.72
N SER A 118 -1.30 2.21 -7.84
CA SER A 118 -2.40 1.25 -7.85
C SER A 118 -2.02 -0.14 -7.33
N ALA A 119 -0.73 -0.47 -7.30
CA ALA A 119 -0.22 -1.70 -6.72
C ALA A 119 -0.06 -1.65 -5.19
N ASP A 120 -0.11 -0.46 -4.59
CA ASP A 120 0.11 -0.26 -3.16
C ASP A 120 -1.18 -0.53 -2.38
N LEU A 121 -1.34 -1.75 -1.89
CA LEU A 121 -2.47 -2.12 -1.05
C LEU A 121 -2.32 -1.52 0.35
N ILE A 122 -3.30 -0.72 0.74
CA ILE A 122 -3.38 -0.11 2.06
C ILE A 122 -4.74 -0.43 2.66
N ASN A 123 -4.78 -0.95 3.86
CA ASN A 123 -6.04 -1.22 4.52
C ASN A 123 -5.97 -0.94 6.03
N GLY A 124 -7.16 -0.78 6.62
CA GLY A 124 -7.34 -0.65 8.04
C GLY A 124 -8.77 -1.01 8.41
N PHE A 125 -9.00 -1.30 9.68
CA PHE A 125 -10.33 -1.59 10.16
C PHE A 125 -10.55 -1.14 11.61
N ARG A 126 -11.82 -1.04 11.99
CA ARG A 126 -12.28 -0.88 13.36
C ARG A 126 -13.36 -1.91 13.64
N TYR A 127 -13.41 -2.34 14.89
CA TYR A 127 -14.46 -3.22 15.42
C TYR A 127 -14.97 -2.61 16.71
N ASP A 128 -16.01 -1.79 16.60
CA ASP A 128 -16.53 -0.99 17.69
C ASP A 128 -18.07 -0.96 17.72
N ARG A 129 -18.62 -0.64 18.86
CA ARG A 129 -20.04 -0.33 19.00
C ARG A 129 -20.35 1.04 18.42
N PRO A 130 -21.60 1.24 17.97
CA PRO A 130 -22.06 2.56 17.57
C PRO A 130 -21.85 3.60 18.67
N ASP A 131 -21.35 4.76 18.26
CA ASP A 131 -21.17 5.91 19.15
C ASP A 131 -21.38 7.19 18.33
N LEU A 132 -22.37 8.01 18.71
CA LEU A 132 -22.69 9.26 18.03
C LEU A 132 -21.67 10.36 18.30
N ASP A 133 -21.05 10.32 19.46
CA ASP A 133 -20.20 11.42 19.94
C ASP A 133 -18.74 11.30 19.47
N ASN A 134 -18.37 10.14 18.91
CA ASN A 134 -17.01 9.86 18.50
C ASN A 134 -16.85 9.77 16.98
N ILE A 135 -15.80 10.40 16.48
CA ILE A 135 -15.32 10.19 15.12
C ILE A 135 -14.58 8.86 15.08
N ILE A 136 -15.02 7.94 14.22
CA ILE A 136 -14.32 6.68 13.99
C ILE A 136 -12.99 6.96 13.30
N LYS A 137 -11.89 6.62 13.97
CA LYS A 137 -10.54 6.76 13.42
C LYS A 137 -10.07 5.42 12.89
N ILE A 138 -9.78 5.34 11.60
CA ILE A 138 -9.26 4.15 10.96
C ILE A 138 -7.80 4.40 10.57
N ASN A 139 -6.91 3.72 11.27
CA ASN A 139 -5.48 3.73 10.94
C ASN A 139 -5.22 2.66 9.90
N MET A 140 -4.85 3.09 8.71
CA MET A 140 -4.53 2.22 7.59
C MET A 140 -3.03 1.96 7.54
N LYS A 141 -2.65 0.80 7.03
CA LYS A 141 -1.26 0.36 6.90
C LYS A 141 -0.98 -0.10 5.47
N HIS A 142 0.21 0.18 4.98
CA HIS A 142 0.74 -0.45 3.77
C HIS A 142 0.90 -1.96 4.02
N ARG A 143 0.41 -2.77 3.09
CA ARG A 143 0.42 -4.24 3.20
C ARG A 143 1.46 -4.90 2.31
N MET A 144 2.04 -4.15 1.42
CA MET A 144 3.08 -4.63 0.52
C MET A 144 4.45 -4.10 0.97
N SER A 145 5.50 -4.57 0.31
CA SER A 145 6.85 -4.02 0.46
C SER A 145 7.17 -3.12 -0.73
N LEU A 146 7.86 -2.01 -0.50
CA LEU A 146 8.40 -1.19 -1.57
C LEU A 146 9.88 -1.48 -1.75
N VAL A 147 10.30 -1.72 -2.98
CA VAL A 147 11.71 -1.83 -3.36
C VAL A 147 12.09 -0.65 -4.23
N THR A 148 13.13 0.05 -3.86
CA THR A 148 13.70 1.17 -4.63
C THR A 148 15.14 0.84 -5.00
N ILE A 149 15.46 0.95 -6.28
CA ILE A 149 16.79 0.73 -6.84
C ILE A 149 17.32 2.08 -7.30
N MET A 150 18.33 2.58 -6.62
CA MET A 150 19.08 3.78 -7.02
C MET A 150 20.27 3.35 -7.87
N TYR A 151 20.57 4.05 -8.94
CA TYR A 151 21.66 3.68 -9.81
C TYR A 151 22.45 4.86 -10.35
N HIS A 152 23.72 4.60 -10.54
CA HIS A 152 24.65 5.42 -11.30
C HIS A 152 25.25 4.56 -12.40
N ILE A 153 25.17 5.06 -13.63
CA ILE A 153 25.99 4.53 -14.71
C ILE A 153 27.30 5.29 -14.66
N GLY A 154 28.19 4.82 -13.80
CA GLY A 154 29.35 5.61 -13.38
C GLY A 154 30.68 5.08 -13.83
N THR A 155 30.73 4.33 -14.95
CA THR A 155 31.99 3.78 -15.44
C THR A 155 32.34 4.29 -16.82
N ALA A 156 33.64 4.27 -17.16
CA ALA A 156 34.11 4.55 -18.51
C ALA A 156 33.44 3.63 -19.57
N ASP A 157 32.89 2.50 -19.14
CA ASP A 157 32.27 1.52 -20.01
C ASP A 157 30.86 1.91 -20.47
N TYR A 158 30.15 2.72 -19.68
CA TYR A 158 28.77 3.15 -19.96
C TYR A 158 28.54 4.65 -19.70
N PRO A 159 29.36 5.54 -20.28
CA PRO A 159 29.32 6.96 -19.92
C PRO A 159 28.05 7.68 -20.36
N ASN A 160 27.35 7.16 -21.36
CA ASN A 160 26.18 7.80 -21.99
C ASN A 160 24.96 6.87 -22.11
N LEU A 161 25.02 5.66 -21.57
CA LEU A 161 23.92 4.72 -21.64
C LEU A 161 23.14 4.71 -20.34
N ASP A 162 21.83 4.67 -20.46
CA ASP A 162 20.92 4.62 -19.32
C ASP A 162 20.16 3.29 -19.28
N ILE A 163 19.71 2.89 -18.09
CA ILE A 163 18.81 1.76 -17.93
C ILE A 163 17.45 2.16 -18.49
N SER A 164 17.02 1.47 -19.54
CA SER A 164 15.75 1.75 -20.22
C SER A 164 14.55 1.11 -19.50
N SER A 165 14.75 -0.08 -18.94
CA SER A 165 13.75 -0.83 -18.21
C SER A 165 14.40 -1.69 -17.14
N LEU A 166 13.73 -1.84 -16.02
CA LEU A 166 14.16 -2.70 -14.92
C LEU A 166 12.96 -3.47 -14.36
N LYS A 167 13.18 -4.77 -14.15
CA LYS A 167 12.21 -5.64 -13.49
C LYS A 167 12.74 -6.09 -12.14
N ILE A 168 11.85 -6.10 -11.15
CA ILE A 168 12.15 -6.53 -9.78
C ILE A 168 11.36 -7.82 -9.51
N CYS A 169 12.02 -8.80 -8.90
CA CYS A 169 11.37 -10.06 -8.53
C CYS A 169 10.57 -9.92 -7.24
N SER A 170 9.26 -10.16 -7.31
CA SER A 170 8.42 -10.40 -6.16
C SER A 170 8.46 -11.87 -5.78
N PRO A 171 8.64 -12.23 -4.50
CA PRO A 171 8.65 -13.63 -4.08
C PRO A 171 7.31 -14.33 -4.23
N CYS A 172 6.21 -13.59 -4.24
CA CYS A 172 4.85 -14.10 -4.36
C CYS A 172 4.07 -13.34 -5.42
N SER A 173 3.06 -13.98 -5.99
CA SER A 173 2.18 -13.41 -7.02
C SER A 173 0.97 -12.65 -6.46
N GLY A 174 0.69 -12.77 -5.18
CA GLY A 174 -0.45 -12.16 -4.52
C GLY A 174 -0.53 -12.55 -3.05
N ALA A 175 -1.63 -12.20 -2.41
CA ALA A 175 -1.90 -12.49 -1.02
C ALA A 175 -3.40 -12.55 -0.74
N TYR A 176 -3.76 -13.32 0.25
CA TYR A 176 -5.09 -13.36 0.83
C TYR A 176 -5.04 -12.76 2.24
N PHE A 177 -6.00 -11.91 2.54
CA PHE A 177 -6.10 -11.29 3.86
C PHE A 177 -7.28 -11.84 4.61
N VAL A 178 -7.02 -12.35 5.81
CA VAL A 178 -8.00 -12.94 6.71
C VAL A 178 -8.11 -12.11 7.98
N LEU A 179 -9.34 -11.90 8.44
CA LEU A 179 -9.60 -11.38 9.77
C LEU A 179 -9.77 -12.58 10.71
N PRO A 180 -8.82 -12.86 11.61
CA PRO A 180 -8.89 -14.03 12.48
C PRO A 180 -10.01 -13.92 13.51
N ALA A 181 -10.33 -15.05 14.16
CA ALA A 181 -11.39 -15.16 15.18
C ALA A 181 -11.17 -14.26 16.39
N GLY A 182 -10.17 -13.63 16.69
CA GLY A 182 -10.01 -12.59 17.72
C GLY A 182 -10.34 -11.18 17.22
N LYS A 183 -10.40 -11.00 15.90
CA LYS A 183 -10.78 -9.77 15.21
C LYS A 183 -9.92 -8.55 15.55
N ASP A 184 -8.69 -8.78 15.94
CA ASP A 184 -7.79 -7.71 16.39
C ASP A 184 -6.87 -7.20 15.28
N GLU A 185 -6.55 -8.04 14.29
CA GLU A 185 -5.64 -7.69 13.20
C GLU A 185 -5.90 -8.51 11.93
N TRP A 186 -5.79 -7.87 10.76
CA TRP A 186 -5.74 -8.56 9.48
C TRP A 186 -4.42 -9.30 9.33
N LYS A 187 -4.51 -10.58 8.96
CA LYS A 187 -3.34 -11.40 8.65
C LYS A 187 -3.25 -11.67 7.17
N MET A 188 -2.05 -11.50 6.65
CA MET A 188 -1.71 -11.84 5.28
C MET A 188 -1.34 -13.32 5.18
N ASP A 189 -1.91 -14.00 4.18
CA ASP A 189 -1.58 -15.39 3.82
C ASP A 189 -1.18 -15.43 2.34
N THR A 190 0.04 -15.85 2.07
CA THR A 190 0.59 -16.00 0.71
C THR A 190 0.70 -17.46 0.29
N SER A 191 0.22 -18.42 1.07
CA SER A 191 0.43 -19.86 0.84
C SER A 191 -0.02 -20.34 -0.55
N ASN A 192 -1.07 -19.75 -1.09
CA ASN A 192 -1.60 -20.06 -2.41
C ASN A 192 -0.97 -19.21 -3.55
N TYR A 193 -0.02 -18.33 -3.23
CA TYR A 193 0.55 -17.34 -4.14
C TYR A 193 2.08 -17.40 -4.21
N GLN A 194 2.66 -18.56 -3.96
CA GLN A 194 4.12 -18.76 -3.87
C GLN A 194 4.87 -18.70 -5.23
N GLU A 195 4.19 -18.35 -6.28
CA GLU A 195 4.82 -18.13 -7.59
C GLU A 195 5.50 -16.76 -7.63
N ALA A 196 6.82 -16.75 -7.85
CA ALA A 196 7.56 -15.52 -8.03
C ALA A 196 7.17 -14.80 -9.34
N LYS A 197 7.07 -13.48 -9.30
CA LYS A 197 6.72 -12.64 -10.45
C LYS A 197 7.78 -11.57 -10.68
N LEU A 198 8.09 -11.31 -11.94
CA LEU A 198 8.88 -10.14 -12.34
C LEU A 198 7.93 -8.95 -12.57
N VAL A 199 8.23 -7.86 -11.90
CA VAL A 199 7.44 -6.63 -11.91
C VAL A 199 8.20 -5.55 -12.66
N ASP A 200 7.57 -4.92 -13.65
CA ASP A 200 8.11 -3.75 -14.33
C ASP A 200 8.09 -2.56 -13.39
N ALA A 201 9.28 -2.05 -13.04
CA ALA A 201 9.43 -0.99 -12.07
C ALA A 201 9.21 0.41 -12.67
N CYS A 202 8.70 1.32 -11.87
CA CYS A 202 8.52 2.72 -12.21
C CYS A 202 9.86 3.46 -12.15
N LYS A 203 10.25 4.07 -13.25
CA LYS A 203 11.44 4.92 -13.32
C LYS A 203 11.10 6.34 -12.88
N THR A 204 11.92 6.89 -12.01
CA THR A 204 11.86 8.30 -11.63
C THR A 204 13.25 8.93 -11.71
N GLU A 205 13.28 10.21 -12.05
CA GLU A 205 14.50 10.99 -12.16
C GLU A 205 14.35 12.25 -11.32
N ASP A 206 15.23 12.41 -10.34
CA ASP A 206 15.34 13.61 -9.53
C ASP A 206 16.78 14.11 -9.59
N GLY A 207 16.99 15.14 -10.42
CA GLY A 207 18.32 15.66 -10.70
C GLY A 207 19.24 14.60 -11.31
N GLU A 208 20.37 14.33 -10.63
CA GLU A 208 21.34 13.32 -11.05
C GLU A 208 21.01 11.92 -10.54
N VAL A 209 20.05 11.81 -9.61
CA VAL A 209 19.66 10.54 -9.02
C VAL A 209 18.55 9.91 -9.86
N LYS A 210 18.83 8.71 -10.34
CA LYS A 210 17.87 7.90 -11.09
C LYS A 210 17.45 6.70 -10.25
N THR A 211 16.16 6.44 -10.20
CA THR A 211 15.62 5.34 -9.42
C THR A 211 14.61 4.52 -10.19
N PHE A 212 14.50 3.25 -9.84
CA PHE A 212 13.38 2.39 -10.19
C PHE A 212 12.71 1.91 -8.91
N SER A 213 11.39 1.99 -8.85
CA SER A 213 10.62 1.54 -7.69
C SER A 213 9.53 0.57 -8.10
N ALA A 214 9.31 -0.44 -7.28
CA ALA A 214 8.20 -1.38 -7.44
C ALA A 214 7.66 -1.85 -6.10
N ILE A 215 6.36 -2.07 -6.06
CA ILE A 215 5.66 -2.78 -5.01
C ILE A 215 5.80 -4.28 -5.25
N ILE A 216 6.20 -5.02 -4.24
CA ILE A 216 6.27 -6.47 -4.24
C ILE A 216 5.46 -7.05 -3.08
N VAL A 217 4.99 -8.27 -3.23
CA VAL A 217 4.34 -9.00 -2.14
C VAL A 217 5.39 -9.42 -1.12
N PRO A 218 5.18 -9.23 0.19
CA PRO A 218 6.07 -9.71 1.22
C PRO A 218 6.39 -11.19 1.12
N GLY A 219 7.62 -11.55 1.47
CA GLY A 219 8.12 -12.92 1.42
C GLY A 219 9.64 -12.95 1.25
N THR A 220 10.19 -14.15 1.14
CA THR A 220 11.62 -14.38 1.14
C THR A 220 12.18 -14.56 -0.26
N VAL A 221 13.23 -13.83 -0.59
CA VAL A 221 14.03 -14.01 -1.81
C VAL A 221 15.42 -14.54 -1.41
N GLY A 222 15.76 -15.69 -1.94
CA GLY A 222 17.08 -16.33 -1.73
C GLY A 222 18.17 -15.74 -2.62
N THR A 223 19.43 -16.04 -2.28
CA THR A 223 20.61 -15.59 -3.03
C THR A 223 20.80 -16.32 -4.37
N ASP A 224 20.10 -17.41 -4.58
CA ASP A 224 20.09 -18.18 -5.82
C ASP A 224 19.16 -17.60 -6.90
N LYS A 225 18.22 -16.72 -6.49
CA LYS A 225 17.20 -16.16 -7.36
C LYS A 225 17.66 -14.91 -8.11
N GLU A 226 17.24 -14.77 -9.34
CA GLU A 226 17.41 -13.55 -10.12
C GLU A 226 16.47 -12.47 -9.57
N PHE A 227 17.04 -11.51 -8.82
CA PHE A 227 16.27 -10.47 -8.17
C PHE A 227 15.96 -9.28 -9.08
N LEU A 228 16.95 -8.86 -9.89
CA LEU A 228 16.76 -7.80 -10.88
C LEU A 228 17.04 -8.33 -12.28
N LYS A 229 16.27 -7.84 -13.26
CA LYS A 229 16.57 -7.95 -14.69
C LYS A 229 16.47 -6.56 -15.32
N PHE A 230 17.47 -6.15 -16.05
CA PHE A 230 17.49 -4.86 -16.71
C PHE A 230 18.33 -4.87 -17.98
N SER A 231 18.18 -3.83 -18.80
CA SER A 231 18.90 -3.69 -20.07
C SER A 231 19.56 -2.31 -20.16
N ILE A 232 20.75 -2.30 -20.73
CA ILE A 232 21.46 -1.08 -21.16
C ILE A 232 21.77 -1.24 -22.64
N GLY A 233 21.11 -0.44 -23.48
CA GLY A 233 21.12 -0.66 -24.93
C GLY A 233 20.60 -2.06 -25.26
N GLU A 234 21.38 -2.82 -26.03
CA GLU A 234 21.05 -4.19 -26.41
C GLU A 234 21.53 -5.27 -25.40
N LYS A 235 22.26 -4.85 -24.36
CA LYS A 235 22.84 -5.76 -23.38
C LYS A 235 21.90 -5.98 -22.20
N ASN A 236 21.65 -7.26 -21.89
CA ASN A 236 20.80 -7.67 -20.77
C ASN A 236 21.66 -8.04 -19.56
N PHE A 237 21.18 -7.66 -18.39
CA PHE A 237 21.82 -7.90 -17.10
C PHE A 237 20.86 -8.56 -16.13
N VAL A 238 21.43 -9.35 -15.23
CA VAL A 238 20.75 -9.97 -14.11
C VAL A 238 21.55 -9.70 -12.85
N SER A 239 20.87 -9.39 -11.75
CA SER A 239 21.49 -9.28 -10.43
C SER A 239 20.75 -10.13 -9.40
N LYS A 240 21.51 -10.65 -8.45
CA LYS A 240 21.03 -11.44 -7.31
C LYS A 240 21.28 -10.67 -6.02
N LEU A 241 20.53 -11.02 -4.98
CA LEU A 241 20.78 -10.49 -3.63
C LEU A 241 22.07 -11.10 -3.05
N LYS A 242 22.86 -10.32 -2.31
CA LYS A 242 24.05 -10.78 -1.60
C LYS A 242 23.73 -11.68 -0.40
N SER A 243 22.55 -11.47 0.20
CA SER A 243 22.04 -12.29 1.31
C SER A 243 20.55 -12.54 1.12
N GLN A 244 20.09 -13.68 1.60
CA GLN A 244 18.65 -13.97 1.67
C GLN A 244 17.95 -12.83 2.40
N THR A 245 16.87 -12.32 1.82
CA THR A 245 16.13 -11.20 2.36
C THR A 245 14.66 -11.59 2.53
N ASP A 246 14.15 -11.36 3.73
CA ASP A 246 12.74 -11.48 4.06
C ASP A 246 12.10 -10.09 3.95
N PHE A 247 11.40 -9.84 2.85
CA PHE A 247 10.70 -8.59 2.60
C PHE A 247 9.43 -8.57 3.43
N LYS A 248 9.29 -7.55 4.27
CA LYS A 248 8.19 -7.44 5.23
C LYS A 248 7.14 -6.45 4.78
N GLU A 249 5.94 -6.70 5.26
CA GLU A 249 4.79 -5.84 5.12
C GLU A 249 5.08 -4.43 5.66
N GLY A 250 4.77 -3.41 4.86
CA GLY A 250 4.93 -2.02 5.24
C GLY A 250 6.37 -1.50 5.28
N GLU A 251 7.34 -2.22 4.75
CA GLU A 251 8.74 -1.78 4.74
C GLU A 251 9.21 -1.36 3.34
N ARG A 252 10.11 -0.39 3.31
CA ARG A 252 10.84 0.09 2.13
C ARG A 252 12.26 -0.44 2.17
N TYR A 253 12.70 -1.04 1.07
CA TYR A 253 14.05 -1.56 0.88
C TYR A 253 14.73 -0.77 -0.23
N THR A 254 15.80 -0.07 0.10
CA THR A 254 16.56 0.72 -0.87
C THR A 254 17.89 0.04 -1.17
N TYR A 255 18.19 -0.11 -2.45
CA TYR A 255 19.41 -0.68 -2.97
C TYR A 255 20.13 0.30 -3.89
N LYS A 256 21.46 0.27 -3.85
CA LYS A 256 22.31 0.91 -4.84
C LYS A 256 22.73 -0.13 -5.86
N LEU A 257 22.59 0.18 -7.14
CA LEU A 257 23.02 -0.64 -8.27
C LEU A 257 24.22 0.02 -8.93
N ASP A 258 25.35 -0.65 -8.93
CA ASP A 258 26.55 -0.26 -9.66
C ASP A 258 26.75 -1.20 -10.84
N VAL A 259 26.90 -0.65 -12.04
CA VAL A 259 27.06 -1.42 -13.28
C VAL A 259 28.39 -1.08 -13.91
N GLY A 260 29.27 -2.08 -14.01
CA GLY A 260 30.51 -2.04 -14.76
C GLY A 260 30.48 -2.99 -15.95
N LYS A 261 31.54 -2.99 -16.77
CA LYS A 261 31.66 -3.81 -17.97
C LYS A 261 31.46 -5.30 -17.71
N ASP A 262 32.10 -5.79 -16.64
CA ASP A 262 32.16 -7.21 -16.29
C ASP A 262 31.56 -7.50 -14.91
N LYS A 263 30.97 -6.49 -14.24
CA LYS A 263 30.45 -6.63 -12.88
C LYS A 263 29.19 -5.81 -12.68
N VAL A 264 28.17 -6.48 -12.15
CA VAL A 264 26.96 -5.84 -11.60
C VAL A 264 26.98 -6.07 -10.10
N GLU A 265 26.86 -5.01 -9.33
CA GLU A 265 26.83 -5.05 -7.87
C GLU A 265 25.57 -4.37 -7.34
N LEU A 266 24.84 -5.11 -6.48
CA LEU A 266 23.67 -4.62 -5.78
C LEU A 266 23.95 -4.58 -4.28
N THR A 267 23.87 -3.39 -3.68
CA THR A 267 24.15 -3.18 -2.26
C THR A 267 22.90 -2.59 -1.60
N ARG A 268 22.41 -3.24 -0.53
CA ARG A 268 21.32 -2.66 0.28
C ARG A 268 21.87 -1.54 1.13
N ILE A 269 21.25 -0.35 1.06
CA ILE A 269 21.66 0.84 1.80
C ILE A 269 20.71 1.18 2.94
N SER A 270 19.40 0.86 2.83
CA SER A 270 18.48 1.05 3.94
C SER A 270 17.32 0.06 3.94
N VAL A 271 16.72 -0.10 5.10
CA VAL A 271 15.39 -0.69 5.31
C VAL A 271 14.63 0.26 6.22
N ASP A 272 13.57 0.86 5.72
CA ASP A 272 12.81 1.88 6.42
C ASP A 272 11.38 1.40 6.68
N ASP A 273 10.85 1.73 7.85
CA ASP A 273 9.44 1.53 8.15
C ASP A 273 8.59 2.53 7.34
N LEU A 274 7.62 2.02 6.59
CA LEU A 274 6.66 2.82 5.83
C LEU A 274 5.64 3.56 6.70
N LYS A 275 5.93 3.82 7.95
CA LYS A 275 5.15 4.76 8.78
C LYS A 275 5.12 6.17 8.22
N GLY A 276 6.02 6.47 7.33
CA GLY A 276 6.07 7.61 6.48
C GLY A 276 7.12 7.32 5.41
N TRP A 277 6.81 7.51 4.17
CA TRP A 277 7.75 7.47 3.07
C TRP A 277 8.83 8.58 3.18
N ASP A 278 8.93 9.24 4.34
CA ASP A 278 9.66 10.46 4.63
C ASP A 278 11.08 10.25 5.16
N SER A 279 11.74 9.16 4.93
CA SER A 279 13.15 9.13 5.23
C SER A 279 13.96 9.80 4.12
N ASN A 280 13.90 11.14 4.10
CA ASN A 280 14.95 11.93 3.48
C ASN A 280 16.19 11.90 4.37
N ASN A 281 16.88 10.82 4.38
CA ASN A 281 18.29 10.82 4.75
C ASN A 281 19.11 11.12 3.48
N GLU A 282 19.01 12.36 3.01
CA GLU A 282 19.95 12.91 2.03
C GLU A 282 21.41 12.88 2.54
N ASP A 283 21.59 12.66 3.85
CA ASP A 283 22.92 12.63 4.47
C ASP A 283 23.65 11.30 4.27
N ASP A 284 22.97 10.22 3.88
CA ASP A 284 23.60 8.92 3.62
C ASP A 284 24.08 8.74 2.17
N LEU A 285 23.92 9.75 1.33
CA LEU A 285 24.32 9.75 -0.08
C LEU A 285 25.65 10.48 -0.34
N LYS A 286 26.43 10.80 0.70
CA LYS A 286 27.76 11.44 0.54
C LYS A 286 28.87 10.42 0.61
#